data_a7c50ce7698aed888d891b953e1f0112
#
_entry.id   a7c50ce7698aed888d891b953e1f0112
#
_cell.length_a   1.000
_cell.length_b   1.000
_cell.length_c   1.000
_cell.angle_alpha   90.00
_cell.angle_beta   90.00
_cell.angle_gamma   90.00
#
_symmetry.space_group_name_H-M   'P 1'
#
loop_
_entity.id
_entity.type
_entity.pdbx_description
1 polymer ?
#
loop_
_entity_poly.entity_id
_entity_poly.type
_entity_poly.pdbx_seq_one_letter_code
_entity_poly.pdbx_strand_id
1 'polypeptide(L)'
;MTAMVVRGAMKPPRKGRIMAGRIITGLFRPAIGVPLVATIVAAAELLVANRKFGVFTGGFGQSSAVDTPGEIALFALGFVLAQLAIALLAWKIAARLARASGAQATVLHFAFLYGGISLLVLSLQYQLHSYFSDAVSFALLKQLGGGSATDALLFAKNEIMLGLAALAAFLLAWWVAARLLHRLTGPQPALDATRSGWHTIAAIWLLLVGGLFVIPRIGGDGARGLERIMAWQALGDLLSLASDFDGDGYGLAGRVIDPHPFDEARHPLALDVPGNGIDEDGYGGDLALVPVPGTLPETPLSGKKPHLVIVVLESTRADVLGKQIDGQVVAPNLARVAAQGGAIAPAYSHVGFTTASLKSLFAGSLVVPPGSPSLFRELYRSGYEIGVFSGQPEDFGGISEAVGMREVADHFVDAELLKDQRAFSFAAQGSLLIDENIVLDRFDSLLGDPAIWTTPQFVYFNFQTPHFPYHHDGVPERFARPPLERGQIGAENRDALQRTYWNAVAYSDAALGRLIDRLQTMGVWDETVLVVTGDHGEALFEEGFLGHGHIINDRQNATFFASNRPLAGVSAPISLSDY
;
A
#
# COMPACT_ATOMS: atom_id res chain seq x y z
N MET A 1 -4.85 17.12 85.18
CA MET A 1 -4.80 16.13 84.11
C MET A 1 -4.32 16.84 82.86
N THR A 2 -3.04 16.71 82.55
CA THR A 2 -2.29 17.46 81.54
C THR A 2 -2.32 16.67 80.19
N ALA A 3 -2.89 17.22 79.14
CA ALA A 3 -2.92 16.59 77.81
C ALA A 3 -1.59 16.86 77.10
N MET A 4 -0.89 15.78 76.81
CA MET A 4 0.40 15.76 76.08
C MET A 4 0.16 15.83 74.58
N VAL A 5 0.50 16.97 73.95
CA VAL A 5 0.44 17.13 72.45
C VAL A 5 1.69 16.50 71.90
N VAL A 6 1.52 15.39 71.13
CA VAL A 6 2.58 14.74 70.39
C VAL A 6 2.75 15.52 69.09
N ARG A 7 3.82 16.32 68.97
CA ARG A 7 4.27 16.89 67.69
C ARG A 7 4.91 15.80 66.85
N GLY A 8 4.23 15.41 65.75
CA GLY A 8 4.80 14.53 64.74
C GLY A 8 5.97 15.23 64.03
N ALA A 9 7.17 14.70 64.18
CA ALA A 9 8.36 15.16 63.49
C ALA A 9 8.26 14.86 61.98
N MET A 10 8.17 15.91 61.13
CA MET A 10 8.34 15.75 59.70
C MET A 10 9.76 15.24 59.42
N LYS A 11 9.89 14.07 58.80
CA LYS A 11 11.16 13.57 58.29
C LYS A 11 11.71 14.54 57.22
N PRO A 12 12.99 14.99 57.32
CA PRO A 12 13.57 15.85 56.31
C PRO A 12 13.63 15.14 54.96
N PRO A 13 13.38 15.86 53.82
CA PRO A 13 13.42 15.26 52.49
C PRO A 13 14.85 14.78 52.19
N ARG A 14 15.00 13.51 51.75
CA ARG A 14 16.30 12.94 51.41
C ARG A 14 17.00 13.79 50.33
N LYS A 15 18.25 14.20 50.58
CA LYS A 15 19.08 15.04 49.68
C LYS A 15 19.05 14.61 48.21
N GLY A 16 18.96 13.32 47.90
CA GLY A 16 18.84 12.78 46.54
C GLY A 16 17.55 13.16 45.81
N ARG A 17 16.40 13.30 46.51
CA ARG A 17 15.13 13.75 45.88
C ARG A 17 15.18 15.24 45.49
N ILE A 18 15.86 16.06 46.26
CA ILE A 18 16.03 17.49 45.96
C ILE A 18 16.94 17.69 44.76
N MET A 19 18.00 16.88 44.65
CA MET A 19 18.94 16.96 43.52
C MET A 19 18.31 16.47 42.19
N ALA A 20 17.60 15.35 42.21
CA ALA A 20 16.85 14.86 41.04
C ALA A 20 15.76 15.84 40.60
N GLY A 21 15.02 16.46 41.52
CA GLY A 21 14.05 17.50 41.21
C GLY A 21 14.68 18.73 40.55
N ARG A 22 15.87 19.16 40.98
CA ARG A 22 16.59 20.29 40.36
C ARG A 22 17.12 20.00 38.95
N ILE A 23 17.59 18.78 38.69
CA ILE A 23 18.04 18.36 37.36
C ILE A 23 16.84 18.31 36.39
N ILE A 24 15.75 17.65 36.79
CA ILE A 24 14.54 17.54 35.97
C ILE A 24 13.97 18.92 35.66
N THR A 25 13.80 19.80 36.65
CA THR A 25 13.29 21.15 36.39
C THR A 25 14.26 22.03 35.59
N GLY A 26 15.56 21.72 35.62
CA GLY A 26 16.58 22.36 34.79
C GLY A 26 16.42 22.08 33.29
N LEU A 27 16.09 20.85 32.92
CA LEU A 27 15.84 20.45 31.53
C LEU A 27 14.63 21.16 30.90
N PHE A 28 13.65 21.55 31.70
CA PHE A 28 12.48 22.30 31.24
C PHE A 28 12.69 23.83 31.20
N ARG A 29 13.93 24.33 31.31
CA ARG A 29 14.23 25.75 31.00
C ARG A 29 14.20 25.95 29.49
N PRO A 30 13.56 27.02 28.96
CA PRO A 30 13.45 27.23 27.51
C PRO A 30 14.80 27.21 26.78
N ALA A 31 15.85 27.80 27.39
CA ALA A 31 17.20 27.84 26.80
C ALA A 31 17.87 26.44 26.65
N ILE A 32 17.38 25.43 27.35
CA ILE A 32 17.92 24.06 27.31
C ILE A 32 16.93 23.12 26.64
N GLY A 33 15.67 23.13 27.10
CA GLY A 33 14.67 22.15 26.67
C GLY A 33 14.24 22.30 25.22
N VAL A 34 14.11 23.54 24.72
CA VAL A 34 13.70 23.77 23.33
C VAL A 34 14.76 23.29 22.33
N PRO A 35 16.05 23.69 22.43
CA PRO A 35 17.09 23.18 21.54
C PRO A 35 17.27 21.65 21.65
N LEU A 36 17.18 21.10 22.86
CA LEU A 36 17.33 19.67 23.09
C LEU A 36 16.24 18.87 22.34
N VAL A 37 14.98 19.25 22.49
CA VAL A 37 13.86 18.60 21.79
C VAL A 37 14.00 18.76 20.27
N ALA A 38 14.33 19.96 19.80
CA ALA A 38 14.52 20.20 18.37
C ALA A 38 15.66 19.36 17.79
N THR A 39 16.78 19.23 18.49
CA THR A 39 17.90 18.40 18.06
C THR A 39 17.54 16.92 18.04
N ILE A 40 16.80 16.42 19.04
CA ILE A 40 16.37 15.03 19.09
C ILE A 40 15.45 14.70 17.90
N VAL A 41 14.47 15.57 17.62
CA VAL A 41 13.54 15.36 16.49
C VAL A 41 14.29 15.39 15.16
N ALA A 42 15.12 16.41 14.95
CA ALA A 42 15.90 16.55 13.72
C ALA A 42 16.84 15.35 13.50
N ALA A 43 17.55 14.93 14.55
CA ALA A 43 18.44 13.77 14.47
C ALA A 43 17.67 12.47 14.19
N ALA A 44 16.53 12.25 14.86
CA ALA A 44 15.70 11.08 14.64
C ALA A 44 15.17 11.03 13.20
N GLU A 45 14.69 12.14 12.68
CA GLU A 45 14.17 12.23 11.31
C GLU A 45 15.25 11.97 10.27
N LEU A 46 16.42 12.61 10.39
CA LEU A 46 17.55 12.37 9.49
C LEU A 46 18.05 10.91 9.55
N LEU A 47 18.12 10.32 10.75
CA LEU A 47 18.49 8.91 10.90
C LEU A 47 17.49 7.97 10.24
N VAL A 48 16.19 8.20 10.43
CA VAL A 48 15.14 7.40 9.79
C VAL A 48 15.19 7.58 8.27
N ALA A 49 15.26 8.82 7.78
CA ALA A 49 15.33 9.13 6.36
C ALA A 49 16.54 8.46 5.69
N ASN A 50 17.73 8.55 6.30
CA ASN A 50 18.91 7.91 5.75
C ASN A 50 18.82 6.37 5.81
N ARG A 51 18.36 5.81 6.94
CA ARG A 51 18.28 4.36 7.12
C ARG A 51 17.25 3.70 6.21
N LYS A 52 16.12 4.35 5.95
CA LYS A 52 15.01 3.79 5.18
C LYS A 52 15.09 4.14 3.70
N PHE A 53 15.54 5.33 3.37
CA PHE A 53 15.51 5.85 2.01
C PHE A 53 16.89 6.13 1.42
N GLY A 54 17.97 5.95 2.19
CA GLY A 54 19.32 6.18 1.71
C GLY A 54 19.61 7.63 1.30
N VAL A 55 19.01 8.62 1.96
CA VAL A 55 19.09 10.04 1.56
C VAL A 55 20.54 10.49 1.36
N PHE A 56 21.45 10.08 2.22
CA PHE A 56 22.88 10.45 2.15
C PHE A 56 23.78 9.32 1.65
N THR A 57 23.29 8.07 1.63
CA THR A 57 24.07 6.91 1.20
C THR A 57 23.74 6.47 -0.22
N GLY A 58 22.69 7.04 -0.80
CA GLY A 58 22.15 6.65 -2.08
C GLY A 58 21.34 5.35 -2.05
N GLY A 59 20.58 5.15 -3.11
CA GLY A 59 19.90 3.90 -3.40
C GLY A 59 20.81 2.91 -4.13
N PHE A 60 20.21 2.05 -4.94
CA PHE A 60 20.94 1.10 -5.78
C PHE A 60 21.96 1.82 -6.69
N GLY A 61 23.21 1.43 -6.63
CA GLY A 61 24.30 2.06 -7.41
C GLY A 61 24.68 3.46 -6.94
N GLN A 62 24.37 3.85 -5.70
CA GLN A 62 24.58 5.19 -5.14
C GLN A 62 23.80 6.31 -5.87
N SER A 63 22.82 5.95 -6.69
CA SER A 63 21.95 6.91 -7.35
C SER A 63 21.11 7.69 -6.31
N SER A 64 20.88 8.96 -6.59
CA SER A 64 20.01 9.84 -5.78
C SER A 64 20.52 10.13 -4.35
N ALA A 65 21.82 10.07 -4.10
CA ALA A 65 22.41 10.52 -2.85
C ALA A 65 22.52 12.06 -2.81
N VAL A 66 22.21 12.64 -1.65
CA VAL A 66 22.46 14.07 -1.38
C VAL A 66 23.92 14.21 -0.97
N ASP A 67 24.83 14.31 -1.93
CA ASP A 67 26.27 14.28 -1.70
C ASP A 67 27.06 15.48 -2.22
N THR A 68 26.50 16.23 -3.17
CA THR A 68 27.16 17.46 -3.65
C THR A 68 26.90 18.65 -2.73
N PRO A 69 27.83 19.61 -2.62
CA PRO A 69 27.65 20.80 -1.77
C PRO A 69 26.38 21.61 -2.06
N GLY A 70 25.94 21.66 -3.33
CA GLY A 70 24.73 22.38 -3.75
C GLY A 70 23.46 21.66 -3.26
N GLU A 71 23.42 20.36 -3.40
CA GLU A 71 22.31 19.50 -2.95
C GLU A 71 22.20 19.49 -1.43
N ILE A 72 23.34 19.36 -0.72
CA ILE A 72 23.38 19.45 0.74
C ILE A 72 22.85 20.80 1.22
N ALA A 73 23.23 21.89 0.56
CA ALA A 73 22.77 23.23 0.92
C ALA A 73 21.25 23.39 0.68
N LEU A 74 20.75 22.92 -0.46
CA LEU A 74 19.32 22.94 -0.79
C LEU A 74 18.51 22.07 0.19
N PHE A 75 18.96 20.85 0.43
CA PHE A 75 18.35 19.95 1.39
C PHE A 75 18.33 20.55 2.81
N ALA A 76 19.48 21.05 3.29
CA ALA A 76 19.58 21.65 4.62
C ALA A 76 18.66 22.86 4.78
N LEU A 77 18.56 23.71 3.75
CA LEU A 77 17.66 24.86 3.77
C LEU A 77 16.20 24.42 3.90
N GLY A 78 15.73 23.53 3.05
CA GLY A 78 14.36 23.02 3.08
C GLY A 78 14.05 22.29 4.39
N PHE A 79 14.96 21.43 4.85
CA PHE A 79 14.84 20.71 6.12
C PHE A 79 14.70 21.66 7.32
N VAL A 80 15.59 22.64 7.43
CA VAL A 80 15.57 23.61 8.54
C VAL A 80 14.30 24.47 8.49
N LEU A 81 13.86 24.91 7.30
CA LEU A 81 12.62 25.68 7.16
C LEU A 81 11.40 24.88 7.62
N ALA A 82 11.29 23.61 7.22
CA ALA A 82 10.18 22.74 7.60
C ALA A 82 10.17 22.50 9.13
N GLN A 83 11.32 22.16 9.71
CA GLN A 83 11.46 21.95 11.15
C GLN A 83 11.13 23.22 11.95
N LEU A 84 11.64 24.37 11.55
CA LEU A 84 11.37 25.64 12.22
C LEU A 84 9.90 26.03 12.14
N ALA A 85 9.25 25.85 11.00
CA ALA A 85 7.83 26.16 10.82
C ALA A 85 6.95 25.38 11.79
N ILE A 86 7.15 24.04 11.87
CA ILE A 86 6.40 23.17 12.78
C ILE A 86 6.75 23.49 14.25
N ALA A 87 8.03 23.63 14.57
CA ALA A 87 8.47 23.91 15.94
C ALA A 87 7.92 25.24 16.47
N LEU A 88 7.93 26.29 15.65
CA LEU A 88 7.41 27.61 16.03
C LEU A 88 5.89 27.59 16.23
N LEU A 89 5.16 26.87 15.37
CA LEU A 89 3.73 26.66 15.54
C LEU A 89 3.43 25.90 16.85
N ALA A 90 4.13 24.79 17.07
CA ALA A 90 4.02 24.00 18.30
C ALA A 90 4.36 24.80 19.54
N TRP A 91 5.40 25.66 19.49
CA TRP A 91 5.75 26.57 20.58
C TRP A 91 4.62 27.56 20.90
N LYS A 92 3.97 28.14 19.90
CA LYS A 92 2.83 29.05 20.11
C LYS A 92 1.63 28.35 20.72
N ILE A 93 1.34 27.13 20.29
CA ILE A 93 0.28 26.31 20.87
C ILE A 93 0.63 25.95 22.33
N ALA A 94 1.86 25.48 22.57
CA ALA A 94 2.36 25.16 23.91
C ALA A 94 2.27 26.36 24.87
N ALA A 95 2.67 27.56 24.41
CA ALA A 95 2.59 28.78 25.20
C ALA A 95 1.14 29.17 25.54
N ARG A 96 0.19 28.91 24.61
CA ARG A 96 -1.26 29.11 24.89
C ARG A 96 -1.79 28.12 25.92
N LEU A 97 -1.39 26.86 25.83
CA LEU A 97 -1.80 25.81 26.79
C LEU A 97 -1.22 26.07 28.18
N ALA A 98 -0.01 26.60 28.26
CA ALA A 98 0.72 26.86 29.50
C ALA A 98 0.43 28.23 30.14
N ARG A 99 -0.50 29.04 29.63
CA ARG A 99 -0.74 30.45 30.03
C ARG A 99 -0.72 30.73 31.54
N ALA A 100 -1.21 29.80 32.36
CA ALA A 100 -1.26 29.92 33.83
C ALA A 100 -0.15 29.15 34.54
N SER A 101 0.73 28.42 33.83
CA SER A 101 1.65 27.44 34.41
C SER A 101 3.13 27.75 34.17
N GLY A 102 3.46 28.82 33.43
CA GLY A 102 4.81 29.38 33.27
C GLY A 102 5.71 28.69 32.25
N ALA A 103 6.98 29.14 32.21
CA ALA A 103 7.95 28.77 31.20
C ALA A 103 8.26 27.28 31.10
N GLN A 104 8.37 26.60 32.22
CA GLN A 104 8.66 25.16 32.26
C GLN A 104 7.53 24.32 31.74
N ALA A 105 6.28 24.71 32.02
CA ALA A 105 5.10 24.08 31.47
C ALA A 105 5.01 24.26 29.95
N THR A 106 5.39 25.45 29.45
CA THR A 106 5.47 25.70 28.01
C THR A 106 6.45 24.74 27.33
N VAL A 107 7.65 24.54 27.90
CA VAL A 107 8.63 23.58 27.38
C VAL A 107 8.11 22.15 27.42
N LEU A 108 7.41 21.75 28.49
CA LEU A 108 6.79 20.45 28.57
C LEU A 108 5.76 20.24 27.44
N HIS A 109 4.83 21.20 27.29
CA HIS A 109 3.82 21.11 26.24
C HIS A 109 4.46 21.14 24.85
N PHE A 110 5.52 21.90 24.63
CA PHE A 110 6.31 21.89 23.40
C PHE A 110 6.97 20.53 23.15
N ALA A 111 7.57 19.92 24.20
CA ALA A 111 8.19 18.61 24.07
C ALA A 111 7.18 17.51 23.67
N PHE A 112 5.94 17.59 24.15
CA PHE A 112 4.89 16.65 23.73
C PHE A 112 4.32 17.00 22.34
N LEU A 113 4.00 18.27 22.06
CA LEU A 113 3.41 18.70 20.81
C LEU A 113 4.36 18.56 19.62
N TYR A 114 5.60 19.00 19.76
CA TYR A 114 6.59 18.89 18.70
C TYR A 114 7.38 17.60 18.78
N GLY A 115 8.03 17.32 19.92
CA GLY A 115 8.87 16.14 20.08
C GLY A 115 8.08 14.85 20.07
N GLY A 116 7.06 14.74 20.93
CA GLY A 116 6.30 13.52 21.11
C GLY A 116 5.49 13.13 19.86
N ILE A 117 4.78 14.08 19.26
CA ILE A 117 4.02 13.83 18.03
C ILE A 117 4.96 13.46 16.87
N SER A 118 6.04 14.21 16.66
CA SER A 118 7.01 13.91 15.59
C SER A 118 7.61 12.51 15.76
N LEU A 119 8.05 12.14 16.96
CA LEU A 119 8.61 10.81 17.21
C LEU A 119 7.58 9.69 17.06
N LEU A 120 6.33 9.93 17.45
CA LEU A 120 5.24 8.97 17.26
C LEU A 120 4.99 8.74 15.76
N VAL A 121 4.88 9.83 14.98
CA VAL A 121 4.65 9.73 13.52
C VAL A 121 5.86 9.10 12.82
N LEU A 122 7.09 9.46 13.17
CA LEU A 122 8.30 8.82 12.65
C LEU A 122 8.34 7.33 12.95
N SER A 123 7.94 6.93 14.16
CA SER A 123 7.89 5.50 14.53
C SER A 123 6.83 4.76 13.72
N LEU A 124 5.67 5.38 13.52
CA LEU A 124 4.61 4.82 12.68
C LEU A 124 5.05 4.69 11.22
N GLN A 125 5.61 5.75 10.64
CA GLN A 125 6.16 5.71 9.29
C GLN A 125 7.27 4.66 9.13
N TYR A 126 8.14 4.52 10.13
CA TYR A 126 9.19 3.50 10.10
C TYR A 126 8.61 2.08 10.02
N GLN A 127 7.54 1.80 10.75
CA GLN A 127 6.85 0.51 10.70
C GLN A 127 6.12 0.32 9.37
N LEU A 128 5.35 1.30 8.93
CA LEU A 128 4.61 1.24 7.67
C LEU A 128 5.55 1.09 6.47
N HIS A 129 6.68 1.82 6.44
CA HIS A 129 7.70 1.65 5.41
C HIS A 129 8.31 0.24 5.40
N SER A 130 8.30 -0.48 6.51
CA SER A 130 8.76 -1.87 6.54
C SER A 130 7.80 -2.83 5.83
N TYR A 131 6.52 -2.44 5.66
CA TYR A 131 5.51 -3.20 4.93
C TYR A 131 5.33 -2.70 3.49
N PHE A 132 5.25 -1.40 3.28
CA PHE A 132 4.84 -0.80 2.01
C PHE A 132 6.00 -0.23 1.18
N SER A 133 7.21 -0.25 1.71
CA SER A 133 8.43 0.20 1.02
C SER A 133 8.49 1.69 0.65
N ASP A 134 7.42 2.43 0.82
CA ASP A 134 7.39 3.89 0.64
C ASP A 134 6.64 4.57 1.80
N ALA A 135 6.74 5.89 1.88
CA ALA A 135 5.96 6.67 2.82
C ALA A 135 4.47 6.57 2.46
N VAL A 136 3.65 6.21 3.44
CA VAL A 136 2.21 6.09 3.22
C VAL A 136 1.64 7.49 2.98
N SER A 137 1.22 7.74 1.76
CA SER A 137 0.50 8.94 1.37
C SER A 137 -1.02 8.74 1.53
N PHE A 138 -1.76 9.84 1.56
CA PHE A 138 -3.23 9.77 1.58
C PHE A 138 -3.79 9.14 0.28
N ALA A 139 -3.12 9.36 -0.84
CA ALA A 139 -3.44 8.74 -2.12
C ALA A 139 -3.29 7.20 -2.07
N LEU A 140 -2.19 6.71 -1.48
CA LEU A 140 -1.99 5.27 -1.30
C LEU A 140 -3.08 4.64 -0.42
N LEU A 141 -3.48 5.31 0.67
CA LEU A 141 -4.58 4.83 1.52
C LEU A 141 -5.92 4.78 0.75
N LYS A 142 -6.19 5.76 -0.11
CA LYS A 142 -7.38 5.79 -0.97
C LYS A 142 -7.35 4.64 -1.99
N GLN A 143 -6.19 4.37 -2.60
CA GLN A 143 -6.00 3.26 -3.53
C GLN A 143 -6.16 1.89 -2.87
N LEU A 144 -5.56 1.69 -1.69
CA LEU A 144 -5.72 0.44 -0.90
C LEU A 144 -7.18 0.18 -0.49
N GLY A 145 -8.01 1.21 -0.39
CA GLY A 145 -9.44 1.10 -0.15
C GLY A 145 -10.29 0.91 -1.41
N GLY A 146 -9.69 0.62 -2.57
CA GLY A 146 -10.44 0.48 -3.84
C GLY A 146 -11.23 1.73 -4.22
N GLY A 147 -10.80 2.92 -3.76
CA GLY A 147 -11.51 4.18 -3.95
C GLY A 147 -12.57 4.48 -2.89
N SER A 148 -12.93 3.53 -2.02
CA SER A 148 -13.88 3.71 -0.92
C SER A 148 -13.17 4.02 0.40
N ALA A 149 -13.48 5.17 1.01
CA ALA A 149 -12.93 5.52 2.32
C ALA A 149 -13.41 4.58 3.44
N THR A 150 -14.60 4.00 3.30
CA THR A 150 -15.15 3.03 4.26
C THR A 150 -14.39 1.72 4.24
N ASP A 151 -14.02 1.23 3.06
CA ASP A 151 -13.27 -0.01 2.91
C ASP A 151 -11.82 0.17 3.37
N ALA A 152 -11.20 1.31 3.09
CA ALA A 152 -9.90 1.68 3.64
C ALA A 152 -9.89 1.70 5.18
N LEU A 153 -10.95 2.23 5.81
CA LEU A 153 -11.11 2.22 7.27
C LEU A 153 -11.33 0.82 7.84
N LEU A 154 -12.08 -0.02 7.15
CA LEU A 154 -12.28 -1.42 7.55
C LEU A 154 -10.99 -2.22 7.41
N PHE A 155 -10.25 -1.98 6.34
CA PHE A 155 -8.92 -2.56 6.09
C PHE A 155 -7.94 -2.23 7.20
N ALA A 156 -7.86 -0.96 7.61
CA ALA A 156 -6.93 -0.47 8.61
C ALA A 156 -7.46 -0.54 10.05
N LYS A 157 -8.56 -1.26 10.33
CA LYS A 157 -9.24 -1.25 11.63
C LYS A 157 -8.32 -1.59 12.82
N ASN A 158 -7.46 -2.60 12.70
CA ASN A 158 -6.58 -3.00 13.78
C ASN A 158 -5.46 -1.99 14.02
N GLU A 159 -4.90 -1.47 12.94
CA GLU A 159 -3.89 -0.41 12.94
C GLU A 159 -4.46 0.88 13.53
N ILE A 160 -5.71 1.21 13.19
CA ILE A 160 -6.44 2.34 13.78
C ILE A 160 -6.67 2.12 15.28
N MET A 161 -7.11 0.92 15.69
CA MET A 161 -7.30 0.60 17.11
C MET A 161 -6.00 0.68 17.89
N LEU A 162 -4.90 0.15 17.35
CA LEU A 162 -3.56 0.26 17.94
C LEU A 162 -3.11 1.72 18.01
N GLY A 163 -3.32 2.49 16.94
CA GLY A 163 -3.04 3.92 16.89
C GLY A 163 -3.84 4.72 17.93
N LEU A 164 -5.13 4.42 18.10
CA LEU A 164 -5.96 5.04 19.11
C LEU A 164 -5.49 4.69 20.54
N ALA A 165 -5.11 3.44 20.78
CA ALA A 165 -4.55 3.03 22.06
C ALA A 165 -3.21 3.73 22.35
N ALA A 166 -2.33 3.86 21.36
CA ALA A 166 -1.07 4.59 21.48
C ALA A 166 -1.31 6.09 21.73
N LEU A 167 -2.27 6.69 21.03
CA LEU A 167 -2.68 8.08 21.24
C LEU A 167 -3.23 8.29 22.66
N ALA A 168 -4.09 7.38 23.14
CA ALA A 168 -4.63 7.45 24.51
C ALA A 168 -3.51 7.34 25.57
N ALA A 169 -2.57 6.42 25.37
CA ALA A 169 -1.40 6.27 26.24
C ALA A 169 -0.51 7.53 26.22
N PHE A 170 -0.30 8.11 25.04
CA PHE A 170 0.44 9.35 24.87
C PHE A 170 -0.23 10.54 25.57
N LEU A 171 -1.53 10.71 25.41
CA LEU A 171 -2.29 11.78 26.08
C LEU A 171 -2.30 11.61 27.60
N LEU A 172 -2.41 10.37 28.09
CA LEU A 172 -2.30 10.05 29.51
C LEU A 172 -0.90 10.39 30.05
N ALA A 173 0.15 9.99 29.33
CA ALA A 173 1.54 10.33 29.71
C ALA A 173 1.75 11.84 29.77
N TRP A 174 1.23 12.57 28.79
CA TRP A 174 1.28 14.03 28.77
C TRP A 174 0.55 14.66 29.97
N TRP A 175 -0.67 14.19 30.26
CA TRP A 175 -1.44 14.68 31.39
C TRP A 175 -0.72 14.39 32.74
N VAL A 176 -0.20 13.17 32.92
CA VAL A 176 0.57 12.78 34.11
C VAL A 176 1.81 13.65 34.28
N ALA A 177 2.59 13.83 33.18
CA ALA A 177 3.80 14.67 33.18
C ALA A 177 3.49 16.13 33.54
N ALA A 178 2.41 16.69 33.01
CA ALA A 178 1.97 18.06 33.33
C ALA A 178 1.56 18.19 34.81
N ARG A 179 0.83 17.19 35.34
CA ARG A 179 0.46 17.14 36.77
C ARG A 179 1.68 17.02 37.69
N LEU A 180 2.65 16.17 37.33
CA LEU A 180 3.87 15.99 38.08
C LEU A 180 4.74 17.25 38.08
N LEU A 181 4.94 17.87 36.89
CA LEU A 181 5.71 19.09 36.79
C LEU A 181 5.09 20.22 37.61
N HIS A 182 3.77 20.41 37.52
CA HIS A 182 3.06 21.41 38.33
C HIS A 182 3.24 21.20 39.85
N ARG A 183 3.24 19.94 40.32
CA ARG A 183 3.52 19.60 41.72
C ARG A 183 4.96 19.88 42.15
N LEU A 184 5.92 19.77 41.21
CA LEU A 184 7.35 19.95 41.49
C LEU A 184 7.79 21.42 41.44
N THR A 185 7.17 22.21 40.55
CA THR A 185 7.60 23.59 40.27
C THR A 185 6.78 24.65 41.02
N GLY A 186 5.55 24.30 41.44
CA GLY A 186 4.60 25.27 41.99
C GLY A 186 4.14 26.33 40.98
N PRO A 187 3.40 27.35 41.41
CA PRO A 187 2.98 28.45 40.55
C PRO A 187 4.19 29.21 39.97
N GLN A 188 4.23 29.36 38.67
CA GLN A 188 5.29 30.09 37.96
C GLN A 188 4.68 31.31 37.25
N PRO A 189 5.43 32.44 37.08
CA PRO A 189 4.94 33.57 36.32
C PRO A 189 4.67 33.17 34.88
N ALA A 190 3.55 33.65 34.34
CA ALA A 190 3.18 33.40 32.95
C ALA A 190 4.25 33.91 31.97
N LEU A 191 4.57 33.11 30.97
CA LEU A 191 5.44 33.53 29.87
C LEU A 191 4.62 34.42 28.94
N ASP A 192 5.03 35.66 28.76
CA ASP A 192 4.43 36.57 27.78
C ASP A 192 4.94 36.25 26.35
N ALA A 193 4.75 34.98 25.95
CA ALA A 193 5.16 34.49 24.62
C ALA A 193 4.19 34.90 23.50
N THR A 194 3.14 35.67 23.83
CA THR A 194 2.05 35.92 22.88
C THR A 194 2.26 37.15 22.02
N ARG A 195 3.11 38.11 22.44
CA ARG A 195 3.24 39.42 21.77
C ARG A 195 4.32 39.52 20.72
N SER A 196 5.38 38.72 20.75
CA SER A 196 6.50 38.86 19.82
C SER A 196 6.60 37.64 18.88
N GLY A 197 6.91 37.91 17.62
CA GLY A 197 7.34 36.90 16.67
C GLY A 197 6.31 36.42 15.63
N TRP A 198 5.10 36.99 15.54
CA TRP A 198 4.17 36.64 14.46
C TRP A 198 4.70 36.97 13.07
N HIS A 199 5.40 38.10 12.92
CA HIS A 199 6.07 38.47 11.65
C HIS A 199 7.17 37.47 11.28
N THR A 200 7.95 37.00 12.25
CA THR A 200 8.99 35.98 12.03
C THR A 200 8.39 34.66 11.63
N ILE A 201 7.30 34.24 12.30
CA ILE A 201 6.59 33.01 11.95
C ILE A 201 5.99 33.11 10.54
N ALA A 202 5.33 34.22 10.24
CA ALA A 202 4.77 34.47 8.92
C ALA A 202 5.85 34.47 7.83
N ALA A 203 7.01 35.09 8.10
CA ALA A 203 8.13 35.08 7.16
C ALA A 203 8.70 33.66 6.93
N ILE A 204 8.87 32.86 7.98
CA ILE A 204 9.32 31.45 7.85
C ILE A 204 8.31 30.61 7.09
N TRP A 205 7.01 30.76 7.39
CA TRP A 205 5.96 30.07 6.65
C TRP A 205 5.88 30.50 5.19
N LEU A 206 6.06 31.79 4.89
CA LEU A 206 6.11 32.29 3.51
C LEU A 206 7.32 31.70 2.75
N LEU A 207 8.50 31.66 3.39
CA LEU A 207 9.68 31.04 2.81
C LEU A 207 9.50 29.53 2.60
N LEU A 208 8.88 28.85 3.55
CA LEU A 208 8.58 27.42 3.42
C LEU A 208 7.60 27.15 2.29
N VAL A 209 6.49 27.88 2.22
CA VAL A 209 5.51 27.76 1.12
C VAL A 209 6.19 28.04 -0.21
N GLY A 210 6.97 29.11 -0.30
CA GLY A 210 7.79 29.40 -1.50
C GLY A 210 8.75 28.27 -1.83
N GLY A 211 9.40 27.67 -0.82
CA GLY A 211 10.28 26.52 -0.98
C GLY A 211 9.55 25.28 -1.50
N LEU A 212 8.36 24.98 -0.97
CA LEU A 212 7.52 23.87 -1.41
C LEU A 212 7.06 24.01 -2.87
N PHE A 213 6.94 25.23 -3.39
CA PHE A 213 6.68 25.46 -4.81
C PHE A 213 7.93 25.40 -5.67
N VAL A 214 9.05 25.94 -5.21
CA VAL A 214 10.24 26.17 -6.03
C VAL A 214 11.17 24.95 -6.04
N ILE A 215 11.43 24.35 -4.89
CA ILE A 215 12.44 23.29 -4.75
C ILE A 215 12.12 22.06 -5.60
N PRO A 216 10.88 21.52 -5.62
CA PRO A 216 10.54 20.38 -6.48
C PRO A 216 10.75 20.69 -7.97
N ARG A 217 10.53 21.94 -8.40
CA ARG A 217 10.73 22.37 -9.79
C ARG A 217 12.21 22.53 -10.18
N ILE A 218 13.08 22.76 -9.20
CA ILE A 218 14.53 22.74 -9.44
C ILE A 218 15.02 21.31 -9.70
N GLY A 219 14.40 20.33 -9.02
CA GLY A 219 14.78 18.93 -9.13
C GLY A 219 16.12 18.62 -8.46
N GLY A 220 16.73 17.50 -8.87
CA GLY A 220 18.01 17.02 -8.33
C GLY A 220 17.86 16.23 -7.04
N ASP A 221 18.98 15.65 -6.55
CA ASP A 221 18.97 14.73 -5.41
C ASP A 221 18.65 15.44 -4.09
N GLY A 222 19.01 16.72 -3.96
CA GLY A 222 18.63 17.53 -2.81
C GLY A 222 17.11 17.71 -2.66
N ALA A 223 16.39 17.94 -3.75
CA ALA A 223 14.94 18.02 -3.76
C ALA A 223 14.30 16.65 -3.46
N ARG A 224 14.75 15.59 -4.13
CA ARG A 224 14.31 14.20 -3.87
C ARG A 224 14.55 13.76 -2.43
N GLY A 225 15.68 14.17 -1.85
CA GLY A 225 15.99 13.93 -0.44
C GLY A 225 14.98 14.60 0.51
N LEU A 226 14.54 15.83 0.22
CA LEU A 226 13.51 16.52 1.00
C LEU A 226 12.15 15.82 0.93
N GLU A 227 11.80 15.23 -0.20
CA GLU A 227 10.58 14.43 -0.35
C GLU A 227 10.55 13.18 0.55
N ARG A 228 11.68 12.79 1.14
CA ARG A 228 11.81 11.69 2.12
C ARG A 228 11.77 12.18 3.57
N ILE A 229 11.61 13.47 3.78
CA ILE A 229 11.52 14.11 5.11
C ILE A 229 10.05 14.27 5.48
N MET A 230 9.65 13.68 6.60
CA MET A 230 8.26 13.67 7.08
C MET A 230 7.67 15.09 7.21
N ALA A 231 8.44 16.00 7.81
CA ALA A 231 7.99 17.38 7.99
C ALA A 231 7.75 18.09 6.65
N TRP A 232 8.62 17.84 5.67
CA TRP A 232 8.48 18.38 4.31
C TRP A 232 7.30 17.78 3.57
N GLN A 233 7.15 16.44 3.61
CA GLN A 233 6.02 15.72 3.01
C GLN A 233 4.68 16.20 3.57
N ALA A 234 4.52 16.18 4.90
CA ALA A 234 3.25 16.55 5.53
C ALA A 234 2.79 17.97 5.16
N LEU A 235 3.74 18.91 5.03
CA LEU A 235 3.45 20.29 4.63
C LEU A 235 3.21 20.39 3.12
N GLY A 236 3.91 19.62 2.31
CA GLY A 236 3.70 19.49 0.87
C GLY A 236 2.33 18.89 0.55
N ASP A 237 1.96 17.80 1.19
CA ASP A 237 0.66 17.12 1.02
C ASP A 237 -0.51 18.04 1.44
N LEU A 238 -0.34 18.78 2.55
CA LEU A 238 -1.34 19.74 2.99
C LEU A 238 -1.52 20.88 1.97
N LEU A 239 -0.43 21.34 1.39
CA LEU A 239 -0.47 22.41 0.38
C LEU A 239 -1.00 21.87 -0.97
N SER A 240 -0.65 20.64 -1.34
CA SER A 240 -1.23 19.94 -2.51
C SER A 240 -2.74 19.87 -2.37
N LEU A 241 -3.23 19.32 -1.26
CA LEU A 241 -4.68 19.22 -0.98
C LEU A 241 -5.37 20.60 -1.00
N ALA A 242 -4.69 21.66 -0.51
CA ALA A 242 -5.27 23.00 -0.51
C ALA A 242 -5.25 23.68 -1.89
N SER A 243 -4.49 23.16 -2.83
CA SER A 243 -4.33 23.68 -4.21
C SER A 243 -4.82 22.71 -5.29
N ASP A 244 -5.46 21.64 -4.91
CA ASP A 244 -6.21 20.72 -5.75
C ASP A 244 -7.59 21.36 -6.03
N PHE A 245 -7.71 22.07 -7.15
CA PHE A 245 -8.89 22.86 -7.44
C PHE A 245 -9.94 22.10 -8.25
N ASP A 246 -9.56 21.05 -8.95
CA ASP A 246 -10.45 20.21 -9.77
C ASP A 246 -10.81 18.88 -9.09
N GLY A 247 -10.07 18.50 -8.03
CA GLY A 247 -10.40 17.33 -7.21
C GLY A 247 -9.82 16.02 -7.70
N ASP A 248 -8.82 16.07 -8.59
CA ASP A 248 -8.15 14.90 -9.15
C ASP A 248 -7.14 14.24 -8.17
N GLY A 249 -6.85 14.91 -7.06
CA GLY A 249 -5.93 14.46 -6.02
C GLY A 249 -4.51 14.98 -6.15
N TYR A 250 -4.24 15.84 -7.14
CA TYR A 250 -2.95 16.51 -7.35
C TYR A 250 -3.10 18.02 -7.23
N GLY A 251 -2.09 18.68 -6.72
CA GLY A 251 -2.12 20.13 -6.53
C GLY A 251 -0.88 20.81 -7.07
N LEU A 252 -0.80 22.13 -6.85
CA LEU A 252 0.32 22.96 -7.31
C LEU A 252 1.63 22.72 -6.55
N ALA A 253 1.63 21.95 -5.47
CA ALA A 253 2.80 21.64 -4.65
C ALA A 253 2.70 20.21 -4.13
N GLY A 254 3.81 19.70 -3.63
CA GLY A 254 3.91 18.34 -3.14
C GLY A 254 4.91 17.52 -3.95
N ARG A 255 4.88 16.21 -3.78
CA ARG A 255 5.80 15.27 -4.45
C ARG A 255 5.56 15.20 -5.96
N VAL A 256 4.32 15.25 -6.34
CA VAL A 256 3.87 15.25 -7.74
C VAL A 256 3.03 16.50 -7.95
N ILE A 257 3.42 17.33 -8.90
CA ILE A 257 2.81 18.63 -9.15
C ILE A 257 1.88 18.51 -10.33
N ASP A 258 0.66 19.00 -10.16
CA ASP A 258 -0.30 19.10 -11.23
C ASP A 258 0.01 20.28 -12.17
N PRO A 259 0.24 20.04 -13.48
CA PRO A 259 0.43 21.09 -14.46
C PRO A 259 -0.90 21.71 -14.93
N HIS A 260 -2.04 21.08 -14.69
CA HIS A 260 -3.37 21.48 -15.16
C HIS A 260 -4.42 21.61 -14.05
N PRO A 261 -4.22 22.44 -13.02
CA PRO A 261 -4.93 22.45 -11.75
C PRO A 261 -6.43 22.81 -11.82
N PHE A 262 -7.02 22.83 -12.99
CA PHE A 262 -8.44 23.09 -13.26
C PHE A 262 -9.02 22.11 -14.28
N ASP A 263 -8.34 20.97 -14.53
CA ASP A 263 -8.76 19.98 -15.51
C ASP A 263 -8.57 18.57 -14.93
N GLU A 264 -9.61 18.04 -14.29
CA GLU A 264 -9.65 16.74 -13.63
C GLU A 264 -9.16 15.57 -14.52
N ALA A 265 -9.25 15.70 -15.83
CA ALA A 265 -8.82 14.67 -16.76
C ALA A 265 -7.30 14.70 -17.05
N ARG A 266 -6.60 15.77 -16.68
CA ARG A 266 -5.20 16.01 -17.02
C ARG A 266 -4.35 16.21 -15.79
N HIS A 267 -3.82 15.14 -15.26
CA HIS A 267 -3.00 15.15 -14.05
C HIS A 267 -1.82 14.19 -14.16
N PRO A 268 -0.76 14.36 -13.39
CA PRO A 268 0.33 13.39 -13.33
C PRO A 268 -0.21 12.00 -13.01
N LEU A 269 0.25 10.99 -13.76
CA LEU A 269 -0.24 9.60 -13.69
C LEU A 269 -1.69 9.40 -14.17
N ALA A 270 -2.29 10.34 -14.88
CA ALA A 270 -3.49 10.09 -15.64
C ALA A 270 -3.23 8.98 -16.68
N LEU A 271 -4.26 8.29 -17.10
CA LEU A 271 -4.13 7.37 -18.23
C LEU A 271 -4.38 8.13 -19.53
N ASP A 272 -3.41 8.14 -20.43
CA ASP A 272 -3.57 8.70 -21.74
C ASP A 272 -4.69 8.02 -22.52
N VAL A 273 -5.57 8.81 -23.11
CA VAL A 273 -6.60 8.33 -24.04
C VAL A 273 -6.02 8.34 -25.45
N PRO A 274 -5.69 7.17 -26.03
CA PRO A 274 -4.92 7.12 -27.26
C PRO A 274 -5.57 7.84 -28.42
N GLY A 275 -4.79 8.68 -29.12
CA GLY A 275 -5.18 9.31 -30.36
C GLY A 275 -6.21 10.44 -30.24
N ASN A 276 -6.43 11.00 -29.04
CA ASN A 276 -7.34 12.12 -28.84
C ASN A 276 -6.67 13.49 -29.01
N GLY A 277 -5.35 13.53 -29.19
CA GLY A 277 -4.55 14.74 -29.35
C GLY A 277 -4.26 15.47 -28.03
N ILE A 278 -4.54 14.83 -26.90
CA ILE A 278 -4.28 15.34 -25.55
C ILE A 278 -3.25 14.42 -24.90
N ASP A 279 -2.33 15.00 -24.16
CA ASP A 279 -1.39 14.33 -23.27
C ASP A 279 -1.96 14.49 -21.86
N GLU A 280 -2.62 13.45 -21.35
CA GLU A 280 -3.33 13.52 -20.09
C GLU A 280 -2.39 13.46 -18.89
N ASP A 281 -1.29 12.68 -18.97
CA ASP A 281 -0.35 12.52 -17.86
C ASP A 281 0.84 13.48 -17.93
N GLY A 282 0.98 14.23 -19.02
CA GLY A 282 2.08 15.17 -19.25
C GLY A 282 3.41 14.48 -19.56
N TYR A 283 3.40 13.21 -19.99
CA TYR A 283 4.59 12.43 -20.25
C TYR A 283 4.55 11.70 -21.59
N GLY A 284 5.41 12.07 -22.50
CA GLY A 284 5.59 11.36 -23.77
C GLY A 284 4.69 11.82 -24.91
N GLY A 285 3.73 12.68 -24.63
CA GLY A 285 2.69 13.13 -25.58
C GLY A 285 1.55 12.12 -25.69
N ASP A 286 0.48 12.50 -26.41
CA ASP A 286 -0.69 11.64 -26.65
C ASP A 286 -0.25 10.22 -27.09
N LEU A 287 -0.70 9.21 -26.38
CA LEU A 287 -0.37 7.80 -26.63
C LEU A 287 -0.79 7.40 -28.05
N ALA A 288 0.18 7.18 -28.91
CA ALA A 288 -0.09 6.74 -30.26
C ALA A 288 -0.50 5.26 -30.28
N LEU A 289 -1.73 4.97 -30.67
CA LEU A 289 -2.09 3.61 -31.05
C LEU A 289 -1.30 3.22 -32.30
N VAL A 290 -0.36 2.30 -32.16
CA VAL A 290 0.17 1.58 -33.30
C VAL A 290 -0.94 0.64 -33.75
N PRO A 291 -1.51 0.81 -34.97
CA PRO A 291 -2.53 -0.10 -35.46
C PRO A 291 -1.97 -1.52 -35.43
N VAL A 292 -2.55 -2.39 -34.60
CA VAL A 292 -2.30 -3.82 -34.76
C VAL A 292 -2.87 -4.21 -36.10
N PRO A 293 -2.06 -4.70 -37.05
CA PRO A 293 -2.58 -5.13 -38.34
C PRO A 293 -3.51 -6.32 -38.14
N GLY A 294 -4.79 -6.10 -38.25
CA GLY A 294 -5.82 -7.12 -38.16
C GLY A 294 -7.10 -6.52 -37.57
N THR A 295 -8.11 -6.36 -38.39
CA THR A 295 -9.48 -6.22 -37.88
C THR A 295 -9.82 -7.49 -37.12
N LEU A 296 -10.03 -7.39 -35.81
CA LEU A 296 -10.70 -8.46 -35.06
C LEU A 296 -12.04 -8.69 -35.76
N PRO A 297 -12.36 -9.93 -36.18
CA PRO A 297 -13.63 -10.19 -36.84
C PRO A 297 -14.76 -9.88 -35.84
N GLU A 298 -15.67 -8.98 -36.23
CA GLU A 298 -16.93 -8.71 -35.50
C GLU A 298 -17.90 -9.89 -35.51
N THR A 299 -17.43 -11.10 -35.77
CA THR A 299 -18.27 -12.28 -35.89
C THR A 299 -18.42 -12.93 -34.54
N PRO A 300 -19.66 -13.11 -34.05
CA PRO A 300 -19.93 -14.00 -32.94
C PRO A 300 -19.26 -15.37 -33.18
N LEU A 301 -18.69 -15.95 -32.15
CA LEU A 301 -18.08 -17.27 -32.22
C LEU A 301 -19.04 -18.25 -32.92
N SER A 302 -18.74 -18.60 -34.17
CA SER A 302 -19.55 -19.52 -34.97
C SER A 302 -18.93 -20.90 -34.94
N GLY A 303 -19.78 -21.95 -34.94
CA GLY A 303 -19.34 -23.33 -34.91
C GLY A 303 -19.46 -23.97 -33.51
N LYS A 304 -18.78 -25.11 -33.30
CA LYS A 304 -18.74 -25.78 -31.99
C LYS A 304 -17.92 -24.91 -31.02
N LYS A 305 -18.57 -24.47 -29.95
CA LYS A 305 -17.98 -23.62 -28.92
C LYS A 305 -17.35 -24.51 -27.84
N PRO A 306 -16.05 -24.38 -27.55
CA PRO A 306 -15.45 -25.07 -26.42
C PRO A 306 -15.96 -24.49 -25.10
N HIS A 307 -15.84 -25.23 -24.01
CA HIS A 307 -15.89 -24.64 -22.70
C HIS A 307 -14.63 -23.81 -22.48
N LEU A 308 -14.74 -22.69 -21.79
CA LEU A 308 -13.62 -21.82 -21.44
C LEU A 308 -13.49 -21.75 -19.92
N VAL A 309 -12.32 -22.07 -19.41
CA VAL A 309 -12.01 -21.95 -17.97
C VAL A 309 -10.78 -21.05 -17.84
N ILE A 310 -10.93 -19.94 -17.12
CA ILE A 310 -9.82 -19.04 -16.80
C ILE A 310 -9.55 -19.15 -15.30
N VAL A 311 -8.29 -19.44 -14.94
CA VAL A 311 -7.82 -19.47 -13.56
C VAL A 311 -6.78 -18.38 -13.38
N VAL A 312 -7.08 -17.41 -12.53
CA VAL A 312 -6.12 -16.41 -12.07
C VAL A 312 -5.50 -16.91 -10.76
N LEU A 313 -4.19 -16.97 -10.72
CA LEU A 313 -3.39 -17.17 -9.52
C LEU A 313 -2.91 -15.80 -9.04
N GLU A 314 -3.61 -15.25 -8.06
CA GLU A 314 -3.39 -13.90 -7.52
C GLU A 314 -1.93 -13.66 -7.16
N SER A 315 -1.39 -12.48 -7.48
CA SER A 315 -0.03 -12.06 -7.15
C SER A 315 1.07 -13.06 -7.56
N THR A 316 0.85 -13.86 -8.64
CA THR A 316 1.79 -14.92 -9.00
C THR A 316 2.76 -14.47 -10.09
N ARG A 317 4.04 -14.49 -9.72
CA ARG A 317 5.17 -13.97 -10.51
C ARG A 317 5.48 -14.82 -11.74
N ALA A 318 6.05 -14.18 -12.77
CA ALA A 318 6.48 -14.83 -14.02
C ALA A 318 7.48 -15.99 -13.81
N ASP A 319 8.36 -15.89 -12.79
CA ASP A 319 9.38 -16.91 -12.50
C ASP A 319 8.83 -18.18 -11.84
N VAL A 320 7.51 -18.34 -11.71
CA VAL A 320 6.85 -19.59 -11.30
C VAL A 320 7.10 -20.71 -12.32
N LEU A 321 7.16 -20.37 -13.61
CA LEU A 321 7.41 -21.34 -14.67
C LEU A 321 8.84 -21.90 -14.53
N GLY A 322 8.94 -23.20 -14.24
CA GLY A 322 10.20 -23.87 -14.02
C GLY A 322 10.85 -23.63 -12.65
N LYS A 323 10.17 -22.91 -11.73
CA LYS A 323 10.69 -22.67 -10.38
C LYS A 323 10.87 -23.97 -9.61
N GLN A 324 12.06 -24.12 -9.03
CA GLN A 324 12.39 -25.24 -8.14
C GLN A 324 12.95 -24.72 -6.82
N ILE A 325 12.60 -25.38 -5.73
CA ILE A 325 13.15 -25.14 -4.39
C ILE A 325 13.52 -26.51 -3.81
N ASP A 326 14.76 -26.64 -3.35
CA ASP A 326 15.30 -27.87 -2.79
C ASP A 326 15.07 -29.09 -3.72
N GLY A 327 15.18 -28.88 -5.06
CA GLY A 327 14.98 -29.90 -6.09
C GLY A 327 13.52 -30.26 -6.40
N GLN A 328 12.56 -29.59 -5.78
CA GLN A 328 11.13 -29.80 -6.03
C GLN A 328 10.55 -28.68 -6.89
N VAL A 329 9.80 -29.03 -7.92
CA VAL A 329 9.04 -28.08 -8.74
C VAL A 329 7.94 -27.43 -7.89
N VAL A 330 7.86 -26.10 -7.90
CA VAL A 330 6.87 -25.37 -7.11
C VAL A 330 5.46 -25.59 -7.64
N ALA A 331 5.27 -25.43 -8.95
CA ALA A 331 3.98 -25.51 -9.62
C ALA A 331 3.94 -26.62 -10.69
N PRO A 332 3.85 -27.91 -10.30
CA PRO A 332 3.88 -29.02 -11.25
C PRO A 332 2.61 -29.12 -12.10
N ASN A 333 1.46 -28.67 -11.62
CA ASN A 333 0.21 -28.71 -12.40
C ASN A 333 0.19 -27.62 -13.48
N LEU A 334 0.67 -26.42 -13.16
CA LEU A 334 0.91 -25.36 -14.14
C LEU A 334 1.91 -25.83 -15.20
N ALA A 335 3.01 -26.49 -14.80
CA ALA A 335 3.97 -27.06 -15.74
C ALA A 335 3.33 -28.14 -16.64
N ARG A 336 2.37 -28.93 -16.13
CA ARG A 336 1.60 -29.91 -16.92
C ARG A 336 0.71 -29.20 -17.97
N VAL A 337 0.04 -28.10 -17.60
CA VAL A 337 -0.76 -27.28 -18.54
C VAL A 337 0.14 -26.71 -19.63
N ALA A 338 1.24 -26.10 -19.25
CA ALA A 338 2.23 -25.52 -20.19
C ALA A 338 2.80 -26.55 -21.17
N ALA A 339 3.02 -27.79 -20.71
CA ALA A 339 3.54 -28.88 -21.54
C ALA A 339 2.49 -29.41 -22.55
N GLN A 340 1.20 -29.29 -22.26
CA GLN A 340 0.11 -29.71 -23.14
C GLN A 340 -0.12 -28.73 -24.30
N GLY A 341 -0.12 -27.43 -24.03
CA GLY A 341 -0.45 -26.43 -25.02
C GLY A 341 0.65 -25.39 -25.21
N GLY A 342 1.06 -24.74 -24.16
CA GLY A 342 2.12 -23.73 -24.19
C GLY A 342 2.05 -22.78 -22.98
N ALA A 343 3.13 -22.05 -22.81
CA ALA A 343 3.18 -20.96 -21.84
C ALA A 343 4.06 -19.81 -22.35
N ILE A 344 3.76 -18.61 -21.90
CA ILE A 344 4.50 -17.39 -22.18
C ILE A 344 4.85 -16.74 -20.85
N ALA A 345 6.13 -16.44 -20.66
CA ALA A 345 6.64 -15.62 -19.57
C ALA A 345 7.86 -14.84 -20.08
N PRO A 346 7.98 -13.53 -19.78
CA PRO A 346 6.99 -12.78 -19.04
C PRO A 346 5.74 -12.43 -19.85
N ALA A 347 4.58 -12.41 -19.17
CA ALA A 347 3.41 -11.66 -19.56
C ALA A 347 3.30 -10.46 -18.60
N TYR A 348 2.85 -9.31 -19.09
CA TYR A 348 2.90 -8.08 -18.30
C TYR A 348 1.51 -7.56 -17.96
N SER A 349 1.29 -7.28 -16.69
CA SER A 349 0.28 -6.32 -16.29
C SER A 349 0.81 -4.90 -16.48
N HIS A 350 0.00 -3.98 -17.01
CA HIS A 350 0.36 -2.57 -17.14
C HIS A 350 0.48 -1.88 -15.77
N VAL A 351 -0.14 -2.46 -14.73
CA VAL A 351 -0.06 -2.03 -13.33
C VAL A 351 0.24 -3.22 -12.42
N GLY A 352 0.85 -2.97 -11.28
CA GLY A 352 1.14 -4.01 -10.30
C GLY A 352 0.05 -4.16 -9.24
N PHE A 353 -1.25 -4.14 -9.61
CA PHE A 353 -2.35 -4.34 -8.65
C PHE A 353 -3.62 -4.87 -9.32
N THR A 354 -4.37 -5.67 -8.59
CA THR A 354 -5.46 -6.52 -9.04
C THR A 354 -6.59 -5.79 -9.76
N THR A 355 -7.05 -4.65 -9.22
CA THR A 355 -8.29 -4.03 -9.74
C THR A 355 -8.18 -3.55 -11.18
N ALA A 356 -7.08 -2.95 -11.57
CA ALA A 356 -6.88 -2.52 -12.95
C ALA A 356 -6.40 -3.68 -13.85
N SER A 357 -5.59 -4.59 -13.30
CA SER A 357 -5.12 -5.78 -14.04
C SER A 357 -6.27 -6.65 -14.52
N LEU A 358 -7.20 -7.00 -13.63
CA LEU A 358 -8.36 -7.83 -13.99
C LEU A 358 -9.32 -7.11 -14.93
N LYS A 359 -9.51 -5.80 -14.75
CA LYS A 359 -10.30 -5.02 -15.73
C LYS A 359 -9.69 -5.11 -17.12
N SER A 360 -8.37 -4.91 -17.23
CA SER A 360 -7.66 -5.02 -18.52
C SER A 360 -7.70 -6.43 -19.10
N LEU A 361 -7.52 -7.45 -18.27
CA LEU A 361 -7.58 -8.85 -18.68
C LEU A 361 -8.93 -9.18 -19.35
N PHE A 362 -10.04 -8.74 -18.75
CA PHE A 362 -11.37 -9.08 -19.25
C PHE A 362 -11.90 -8.11 -20.31
N ALA A 363 -11.38 -6.90 -20.38
CA ALA A 363 -11.84 -5.92 -21.38
C ALA A 363 -10.92 -5.84 -22.62
N GLY A 364 -9.72 -6.41 -22.59
CA GLY A 364 -8.75 -6.26 -23.66
C GLY A 364 -8.33 -4.79 -23.87
N SER A 365 -8.38 -3.98 -22.80
CA SER A 365 -8.12 -2.54 -22.88
C SER A 365 -7.48 -2.04 -21.58
N LEU A 366 -6.60 -1.05 -21.66
CA LEU A 366 -5.98 -0.43 -20.49
C LEU A 366 -6.93 0.52 -19.75
N VAL A 367 -7.88 1.11 -20.47
CA VAL A 367 -8.90 2.01 -19.94
C VAL A 367 -10.26 1.31 -20.00
N VAL A 368 -10.85 1.04 -18.85
CA VAL A 368 -12.07 0.24 -18.73
C VAL A 368 -13.13 0.99 -17.92
N PRO A 369 -13.84 1.94 -18.54
CA PRO A 369 -15.00 2.58 -17.90
C PRO A 369 -16.12 1.56 -17.61
N PRO A 370 -17.03 1.85 -16.65
CA PRO A 370 -18.22 1.02 -16.45
C PRO A 370 -19.00 0.79 -17.74
N GLY A 371 -19.40 -0.47 -17.97
CA GLY A 371 -20.16 -0.84 -19.19
C GLY A 371 -19.29 -1.09 -20.43
N SER A 372 -17.97 -1.09 -20.34
CA SER A 372 -17.06 -1.43 -21.45
C SER A 372 -17.37 -2.81 -22.03
N PRO A 373 -17.10 -3.05 -23.33
CA PRO A 373 -17.04 -4.39 -23.89
C PRO A 373 -16.11 -5.27 -23.04
N SER A 374 -16.49 -6.52 -22.83
CA SER A 374 -15.69 -7.43 -22.01
C SER A 374 -15.92 -8.88 -22.42
N LEU A 375 -14.96 -9.74 -22.09
CA LEU A 375 -15.07 -11.18 -22.30
C LEU A 375 -16.37 -11.76 -21.68
N PHE A 376 -16.75 -11.32 -20.49
CA PHE A 376 -18.00 -11.73 -19.84
C PHE A 376 -19.23 -11.41 -20.71
N ARG A 377 -19.38 -10.16 -21.14
CA ARG A 377 -20.51 -9.72 -21.97
C ARG A 377 -20.53 -10.38 -23.34
N GLU A 378 -19.36 -10.54 -23.96
CA GLU A 378 -19.28 -11.14 -25.30
C GLU A 378 -19.55 -12.65 -25.28
N LEU A 379 -19.07 -13.38 -24.27
CA LEU A 379 -19.37 -14.81 -24.10
C LEU A 379 -20.85 -15.02 -23.76
N TYR A 380 -21.43 -14.20 -22.89
CA TYR A 380 -22.87 -14.25 -22.61
C TYR A 380 -23.70 -14.03 -23.87
N ARG A 381 -23.40 -12.97 -24.67
CA ARG A 381 -24.05 -12.74 -25.97
C ARG A 381 -23.86 -13.90 -26.96
N SER A 382 -22.76 -14.61 -26.83
CA SER A 382 -22.46 -15.80 -27.60
C SER A 382 -23.14 -17.06 -27.09
N GLY A 383 -23.97 -16.99 -26.02
CA GLY A 383 -24.74 -18.09 -25.48
C GLY A 383 -23.95 -19.04 -24.59
N TYR A 384 -22.92 -18.54 -23.92
CA TYR A 384 -22.28 -19.24 -22.80
C TYR A 384 -23.09 -19.04 -21.52
N GLU A 385 -23.14 -20.07 -20.69
CA GLU A 385 -23.47 -19.94 -19.26
C GLU A 385 -22.21 -19.55 -18.50
N ILE A 386 -22.33 -18.63 -17.53
CA ILE A 386 -21.20 -17.98 -16.91
C ILE A 386 -21.15 -18.26 -15.41
N GLY A 387 -20.04 -18.83 -14.96
CA GLY A 387 -19.73 -19.09 -13.56
C GLY A 387 -18.54 -18.27 -13.07
N VAL A 388 -18.70 -17.57 -11.95
CA VAL A 388 -17.65 -16.83 -11.25
C VAL A 388 -17.42 -17.50 -9.89
N PHE A 389 -16.18 -17.90 -9.61
CA PHE A 389 -15.75 -18.56 -8.38
C PHE A 389 -14.46 -17.93 -7.88
N SER A 390 -14.57 -17.04 -6.89
CA SER A 390 -13.45 -16.20 -6.48
C SER A 390 -13.18 -16.26 -4.97
N GLY A 391 -11.91 -16.28 -4.63
CA GLY A 391 -11.42 -16.12 -3.27
C GLY A 391 -11.37 -14.67 -2.78
N GLN A 392 -11.66 -13.69 -3.64
CA GLN A 392 -11.79 -12.27 -3.29
C GLN A 392 -13.21 -11.74 -3.55
N PRO A 393 -13.59 -10.57 -3.00
CA PRO A 393 -14.79 -9.85 -3.43
C PRO A 393 -14.58 -9.25 -4.82
N GLU A 394 -15.31 -9.70 -5.83
CA GLU A 394 -15.14 -9.21 -7.21
C GLU A 394 -15.76 -7.81 -7.45
N ASP A 395 -16.53 -7.29 -6.51
CA ASP A 395 -16.96 -5.88 -6.52
C ASP A 395 -15.85 -4.93 -6.02
N PHE A 396 -14.75 -5.47 -5.47
CA PHE A 396 -13.61 -4.69 -5.03
C PHE A 396 -13.04 -3.83 -6.17
N GLY A 397 -12.86 -2.52 -5.91
CA GLY A 397 -12.37 -1.57 -6.91
C GLY A 397 -13.25 -1.45 -8.16
N GLY A 398 -14.52 -1.89 -8.12
CA GLY A 398 -15.45 -1.82 -9.23
C GLY A 398 -15.11 -2.76 -10.40
N ILE A 399 -14.45 -3.90 -10.15
CA ILE A 399 -14.09 -4.88 -11.20
C ILE A 399 -15.36 -5.43 -11.83
N SER A 400 -16.23 -6.01 -11.00
CA SER A 400 -17.47 -6.67 -11.45
C SER A 400 -18.36 -5.73 -12.27
N GLU A 401 -18.51 -4.48 -11.85
CA GLU A 401 -19.29 -3.46 -12.56
C GLU A 401 -18.65 -3.12 -13.92
N ALA A 402 -17.35 -2.87 -13.93
CA ALA A 402 -16.65 -2.46 -15.15
C ALA A 402 -16.77 -3.50 -16.27
N VAL A 403 -16.55 -4.77 -15.96
CA VAL A 403 -16.53 -5.86 -16.96
C VAL A 403 -17.83 -6.68 -17.01
N GLY A 404 -18.84 -6.36 -16.17
CA GLY A 404 -20.17 -6.98 -16.20
C GLY A 404 -20.24 -8.38 -15.61
N MET A 405 -19.30 -8.77 -14.73
CA MET A 405 -19.31 -10.13 -14.15
C MET A 405 -20.66 -10.47 -13.51
N ARG A 406 -21.10 -9.64 -12.54
CA ARG A 406 -22.37 -9.88 -11.83
C ARG A 406 -23.60 -9.66 -12.71
N GLU A 407 -23.47 -8.85 -13.76
CA GLU A 407 -24.55 -8.55 -14.69
C GLU A 407 -24.98 -9.78 -15.50
N VAL A 408 -24.01 -10.63 -15.87
CA VAL A 408 -24.23 -11.75 -16.80
C VAL A 408 -23.98 -13.13 -16.20
N ALA A 409 -23.47 -13.23 -14.96
CA ALA A 409 -23.16 -14.51 -14.35
C ALA A 409 -24.44 -15.27 -13.94
N ASP A 410 -24.54 -16.54 -14.37
CA ASP A 410 -25.55 -17.50 -13.92
C ASP A 410 -25.23 -18.00 -12.50
N HIS A 411 -23.93 -18.11 -12.20
CA HIS A 411 -23.43 -18.45 -10.87
C HIS A 411 -22.36 -17.45 -10.46
N PHE A 412 -22.58 -16.78 -9.32
CA PHE A 412 -21.63 -15.79 -8.79
C PHE A 412 -21.32 -16.12 -7.33
N VAL A 413 -20.12 -16.65 -7.10
CA VAL A 413 -19.61 -17.06 -5.79
C VAL A 413 -18.28 -16.33 -5.57
N ASP A 414 -18.30 -15.39 -4.66
CA ASP A 414 -17.11 -14.62 -4.27
C ASP A 414 -16.91 -14.58 -2.75
N ALA A 415 -15.85 -13.94 -2.30
CA ALA A 415 -15.53 -13.88 -0.88
C ALA A 415 -16.58 -13.12 -0.05
N GLU A 416 -17.38 -12.24 -0.63
CA GLU A 416 -18.45 -11.57 0.10
C GLU A 416 -19.58 -12.56 0.40
N LEU A 417 -19.94 -13.40 -0.55
CA LEU A 417 -20.89 -14.50 -0.33
C LEU A 417 -20.37 -15.51 0.70
N LEU A 418 -19.06 -15.76 0.70
CA LEU A 418 -18.39 -16.76 1.55
C LEU A 418 -17.78 -16.16 2.82
N LYS A 419 -18.13 -14.95 3.20
CA LYS A 419 -17.51 -14.19 4.29
C LYS A 419 -17.42 -14.88 5.65
N ASP A 420 -18.31 -15.81 5.92
CA ASP A 420 -18.30 -16.61 7.15
C ASP A 420 -17.29 -17.78 7.11
N GLN A 421 -16.68 -18.05 5.95
CA GLN A 421 -15.71 -19.12 5.70
C GLN A 421 -14.30 -18.59 5.37
N ARG A 422 -13.99 -17.37 5.82
CA ARG A 422 -12.70 -16.75 5.57
C ARG A 422 -11.55 -17.49 6.22
N ALA A 423 -10.41 -17.54 5.54
CA ALA A 423 -9.17 -18.09 6.08
C ALA A 423 -8.64 -17.33 7.31
N PHE A 424 -8.97 -16.03 7.44
CA PHE A 424 -8.60 -15.21 8.57
C PHE A 424 -9.83 -14.74 9.36
N SER A 425 -9.81 -14.89 10.69
CA SER A 425 -10.90 -14.47 11.58
C SER A 425 -11.05 -12.95 11.68
N PHE A 426 -10.02 -12.18 11.29
CA PHE A 426 -10.03 -10.72 11.31
C PHE A 426 -10.21 -10.18 9.89
N ALA A 427 -11.32 -9.53 9.68
CA ALA A 427 -11.67 -8.89 8.41
C ALA A 427 -10.73 -7.74 7.99
N ALA A 428 -9.80 -7.37 8.83
CA ALA A 428 -9.06 -6.12 8.76
C ALA A 428 -7.86 -6.15 7.82
N GLN A 429 -7.81 -7.05 6.85
CA GLN A 429 -6.54 -7.30 6.24
C GLN A 429 -6.54 -7.20 4.72
N GLY A 430 -7.51 -6.49 4.15
CA GLY A 430 -7.61 -6.22 2.71
C GLY A 430 -7.84 -7.44 1.83
N SER A 431 -7.60 -8.59 2.36
CA SER A 431 -7.85 -9.83 1.67
C SER A 431 -8.94 -10.58 2.44
N LEU A 432 -10.16 -10.52 1.91
CA LEU A 432 -11.19 -11.49 2.24
C LEU A 432 -10.80 -12.80 1.57
N LEU A 433 -9.69 -13.40 2.04
CA LEU A 433 -9.15 -14.60 1.45
C LEU A 433 -10.04 -15.78 1.80
N ILE A 434 -10.58 -16.43 0.78
CA ILE A 434 -11.26 -17.72 0.89
C ILE A 434 -10.32 -18.81 0.38
N ASP A 435 -10.18 -19.86 1.14
CA ASP A 435 -9.39 -21.05 0.76
C ASP A 435 -9.88 -21.63 -0.57
N GLU A 436 -8.98 -21.96 -1.48
CA GLU A 436 -9.28 -22.51 -2.81
C GLU A 436 -10.11 -23.79 -2.77
N ASN A 437 -9.98 -24.60 -1.71
CA ASN A 437 -10.82 -25.80 -1.55
C ASN A 437 -12.28 -25.42 -1.36
N ILE A 438 -12.58 -24.36 -0.60
CA ILE A 438 -13.96 -23.88 -0.42
C ILE A 438 -14.52 -23.37 -1.73
N VAL A 439 -13.71 -22.65 -2.51
CA VAL A 439 -14.08 -22.18 -3.85
C VAL A 439 -14.38 -23.35 -4.79
N LEU A 440 -13.54 -24.39 -4.80
CA LEU A 440 -13.73 -25.61 -5.59
C LEU A 440 -14.94 -26.44 -5.13
N ASP A 441 -15.20 -26.54 -3.82
CA ASP A 441 -16.39 -27.21 -3.29
C ASP A 441 -17.67 -26.51 -3.76
N ARG A 442 -17.67 -25.18 -3.87
CA ARG A 442 -18.79 -24.43 -4.45
C ARG A 442 -18.96 -24.68 -5.93
N PHE A 443 -17.87 -24.71 -6.68
CA PHE A 443 -17.88 -25.10 -8.09
C PHE A 443 -18.48 -26.51 -8.25
N ASP A 444 -18.01 -27.48 -7.49
CA ASP A 444 -18.51 -28.85 -7.54
C ASP A 444 -20.02 -28.96 -7.21
N SER A 445 -20.47 -28.15 -6.25
CA SER A 445 -21.90 -28.15 -5.88
C SER A 445 -22.83 -27.56 -6.94
N LEU A 446 -22.34 -26.63 -7.76
CA LEU A 446 -23.11 -25.87 -8.74
C LEU A 446 -22.92 -26.40 -10.17
N LEU A 447 -21.68 -26.72 -10.56
CA LEU A 447 -21.31 -27.11 -11.92
C LEU A 447 -20.65 -28.49 -12.02
N GLY A 448 -20.65 -29.26 -10.94
CA GLY A 448 -20.04 -30.60 -10.90
C GLY A 448 -20.81 -31.70 -11.65
N ASP A 449 -22.04 -31.46 -12.11
CA ASP A 449 -22.80 -32.42 -12.92
C ASP A 449 -22.41 -32.28 -14.40
N PRO A 450 -21.86 -33.33 -15.05
CA PRO A 450 -21.52 -33.29 -16.47
C PRO A 450 -22.69 -32.92 -17.39
N ALA A 451 -23.93 -33.15 -16.99
CA ALA A 451 -25.11 -32.82 -17.79
C ALA A 451 -25.27 -31.30 -18.03
N ILE A 452 -24.75 -30.47 -17.14
CA ILE A 452 -24.75 -29.01 -17.27
C ILE A 452 -23.85 -28.57 -18.44
N TRP A 453 -22.75 -29.29 -18.69
CA TRP A 453 -21.74 -28.96 -19.69
C TRP A 453 -22.16 -29.33 -21.15
N THR A 454 -23.42 -29.60 -21.37
CA THR A 454 -24.00 -29.67 -22.72
C THR A 454 -24.16 -28.28 -23.36
N THR A 455 -24.31 -27.25 -22.53
CA THR A 455 -24.21 -25.83 -22.92
C THR A 455 -22.77 -25.38 -22.78
N PRO A 456 -22.22 -24.52 -23.67
CA PRO A 456 -20.89 -23.95 -23.51
C PRO A 456 -20.79 -23.19 -22.17
N GLN A 457 -19.79 -23.51 -21.36
CA GLN A 457 -19.56 -22.91 -20.05
C GLN A 457 -18.36 -21.95 -20.16
N PHE A 458 -18.48 -20.76 -19.57
CA PHE A 458 -17.34 -19.91 -19.23
C PHE A 458 -17.23 -19.87 -17.71
N VAL A 459 -16.12 -20.38 -17.19
CA VAL A 459 -15.89 -20.41 -15.74
C VAL A 459 -14.62 -19.65 -15.40
N TYR A 460 -14.75 -18.67 -14.55
CA TYR A 460 -13.66 -17.89 -14.00
C TYR A 460 -13.36 -18.30 -12.56
N PHE A 461 -12.10 -18.57 -12.28
CA PHE A 461 -11.58 -18.79 -10.94
C PHE A 461 -10.55 -17.74 -10.58
N ASN A 462 -10.59 -17.28 -9.32
CA ASN A 462 -9.52 -16.46 -8.74
C ASN A 462 -9.05 -17.10 -7.42
N PHE A 463 -7.82 -17.60 -7.43
CA PHE A 463 -7.18 -18.26 -6.29
C PHE A 463 -6.27 -17.27 -5.58
N GLN A 464 -6.48 -17.09 -4.28
CA GLN A 464 -5.99 -15.95 -3.52
C GLN A 464 -4.83 -16.25 -2.56
N THR A 465 -4.47 -17.51 -2.32
CA THR A 465 -3.47 -17.85 -1.29
C THR A 465 -2.11 -17.18 -1.50
N PRO A 466 -1.59 -16.94 -2.74
CA PRO A 466 -0.33 -16.21 -2.93
C PRO A 466 -0.38 -14.72 -2.59
N HIS A 467 -1.56 -14.14 -2.31
CA HIS A 467 -1.69 -12.78 -1.80
C HIS A 467 -1.15 -12.65 -0.37
N PHE A 468 -0.68 -11.46 0.00
CA PHE A 468 -0.24 -11.18 1.37
C PHE A 468 -1.31 -11.56 2.41
N PRO A 469 -0.97 -12.24 3.50
CA PRO A 469 0.35 -12.51 4.08
C PRO A 469 1.00 -13.84 3.64
N TYR A 470 0.61 -14.44 2.53
CA TYR A 470 1.21 -15.62 1.89
C TYR A 470 1.04 -16.93 2.67
N HIS A 471 0.28 -16.96 3.74
CA HIS A 471 0.07 -18.14 4.56
C HIS A 471 -1.24 -18.05 5.34
N HIS A 472 -1.92 -19.19 5.46
CA HIS A 472 -3.02 -19.45 6.38
C HIS A 472 -2.97 -20.93 6.83
N ASP A 473 -3.72 -21.29 7.85
CA ASP A 473 -3.65 -22.61 8.51
C ASP A 473 -3.84 -23.81 7.56
N GLY A 474 -4.51 -23.63 6.41
CA GLY A 474 -4.71 -24.67 5.40
C GLY A 474 -3.50 -24.95 4.50
N VAL A 475 -2.49 -24.06 4.48
CA VAL A 475 -1.33 -24.16 3.58
C VAL A 475 -0.29 -25.12 4.13
N PRO A 476 0.07 -26.22 3.41
CA PRO A 476 1.08 -27.17 3.88
C PRO A 476 2.48 -26.57 3.96
N GLU A 477 3.24 -26.97 4.97
CA GLU A 477 4.65 -26.62 5.16
C GLU A 477 5.54 -27.40 4.18
N ARG A 478 5.64 -26.94 2.94
CA ARG A 478 6.43 -27.61 1.89
C ARG A 478 7.85 -27.09 1.78
N PHE A 479 8.03 -25.78 1.60
CA PHE A 479 9.33 -25.12 1.39
C PHE A 479 9.77 -24.29 2.59
N ALA A 480 8.84 -23.70 3.34
CA ALA A 480 9.08 -23.04 4.62
C ALA A 480 8.57 -23.93 5.77
N ARG A 481 9.42 -24.15 6.79
CA ARG A 481 9.12 -25.00 7.96
C ARG A 481 9.74 -24.39 9.22
N PRO A 482 9.00 -23.63 10.04
CA PRO A 482 7.61 -23.18 9.81
C PRO A 482 7.53 -22.10 8.75
N PRO A 483 6.35 -21.83 8.19
CA PRO A 483 6.10 -20.64 7.38
C PRO A 483 6.22 -19.38 8.23
N LEU A 484 6.46 -18.24 7.58
CA LEU A 484 6.61 -16.99 8.30
C LEU A 484 5.24 -16.43 8.69
N GLU A 485 5.07 -16.20 9.98
CA GLU A 485 3.89 -15.51 10.48
C GLU A 485 3.89 -14.04 10.04
N ARG A 486 2.70 -13.46 9.82
CA ARG A 486 2.55 -12.06 9.41
C ARG A 486 3.39 -11.08 10.21
N GLY A 487 3.41 -11.21 11.54
CA GLY A 487 4.17 -10.33 12.43
C GLY A 487 5.68 -10.45 12.34
N GLN A 488 6.18 -11.45 11.61
CA GLN A 488 7.61 -11.71 11.39
C GLN A 488 8.06 -11.25 10.00
N ILE A 489 7.13 -10.77 9.15
CA ILE A 489 7.45 -10.31 7.80
C ILE A 489 8.27 -9.02 7.88
N GLY A 490 9.50 -9.09 7.38
CA GLY A 490 10.46 -8.00 7.33
C GLY A 490 11.62 -8.33 6.40
N ALA A 491 12.36 -7.31 5.97
CA ALA A 491 13.47 -7.48 5.04
C ALA A 491 14.57 -8.40 5.59
N GLU A 492 14.74 -8.46 6.90
CA GLU A 492 15.65 -9.34 7.61
C GLU A 492 15.30 -10.82 7.47
N ASN A 493 14.01 -11.13 7.21
CA ASN A 493 13.49 -12.49 7.05
C ASN A 493 13.19 -12.84 5.58
N ARG A 494 13.76 -12.10 4.62
CA ARG A 494 13.47 -12.21 3.18
C ARG A 494 13.48 -13.65 2.66
N ASP A 495 14.49 -14.44 2.99
CA ASP A 495 14.61 -15.82 2.47
C ASP A 495 13.51 -16.74 3.01
N ALA A 496 13.12 -16.59 4.28
CA ALA A 496 11.99 -17.29 4.86
C ALA A 496 10.65 -16.81 4.26
N LEU A 497 10.52 -15.52 4.00
CA LEU A 497 9.37 -14.93 3.33
C LEU A 497 9.18 -15.48 1.92
N GLN A 498 10.26 -15.53 1.13
CA GLN A 498 10.20 -16.11 -0.22
C GLN A 498 9.76 -17.58 -0.20
N ARG A 499 10.27 -18.38 0.74
CA ARG A 499 9.84 -19.77 0.90
C ARG A 499 8.38 -19.88 1.34
N THR A 500 7.89 -18.97 2.19
CA THR A 500 6.47 -18.91 2.60
C THR A 500 5.57 -18.56 1.41
N TYR A 501 5.96 -17.57 0.62
CA TYR A 501 5.25 -17.22 -0.63
C TYR A 501 5.19 -18.41 -1.61
N TRP A 502 6.29 -19.14 -1.79
CA TRP A 502 6.30 -20.31 -2.67
C TRP A 502 5.50 -21.50 -2.11
N ASN A 503 5.31 -21.61 -0.78
CA ASN A 503 4.31 -22.53 -0.22
C ASN A 503 2.90 -22.18 -0.69
N ALA A 504 2.56 -20.90 -0.66
CA ALA A 504 1.24 -20.39 -1.09
C ALA A 504 0.99 -20.65 -2.59
N VAL A 505 1.97 -20.33 -3.44
CA VAL A 505 1.89 -20.62 -4.88
C VAL A 505 1.72 -22.12 -5.14
N ALA A 506 2.45 -22.97 -4.43
CA ALA A 506 2.32 -24.43 -4.56
C ALA A 506 0.96 -24.95 -4.08
N TYR A 507 0.32 -24.27 -3.14
CA TYR A 507 -1.02 -24.60 -2.68
C TYR A 507 -2.08 -24.27 -3.74
N SER A 508 -2.02 -23.07 -4.33
CA SER A 508 -2.90 -22.70 -5.43
C SER A 508 -2.68 -23.58 -6.68
N ASP A 509 -1.42 -23.99 -6.95
CA ASP A 509 -1.12 -24.99 -8.00
C ASP A 509 -1.75 -26.34 -7.70
N ALA A 510 -1.77 -26.77 -6.45
CA ALA A 510 -2.45 -28.01 -6.07
C ALA A 510 -3.98 -27.90 -6.24
N ALA A 511 -4.57 -26.73 -5.99
CA ALA A 511 -5.97 -26.45 -6.30
C ALA A 511 -6.25 -26.51 -7.81
N LEU A 512 -5.37 -25.92 -8.63
CA LEU A 512 -5.40 -26.05 -10.09
C LEU A 512 -5.37 -27.53 -10.51
N GLY A 513 -4.52 -28.34 -9.89
CA GLY A 513 -4.47 -29.78 -10.13
C GLY A 513 -5.82 -30.48 -9.87
N ARG A 514 -6.44 -30.19 -8.73
CA ARG A 514 -7.78 -30.73 -8.39
C ARG A 514 -8.85 -30.31 -9.39
N LEU A 515 -8.85 -29.06 -9.83
CA LEU A 515 -9.77 -28.57 -10.87
C LEU A 515 -9.59 -29.34 -12.18
N ILE A 516 -8.35 -29.54 -12.64
CA ILE A 516 -8.05 -30.30 -13.85
C ILE A 516 -8.54 -31.74 -13.72
N ASP A 517 -8.23 -32.42 -12.61
CA ASP A 517 -8.63 -33.78 -12.36
C ASP A 517 -10.18 -33.91 -12.29
N ARG A 518 -10.86 -32.87 -11.79
CA ARG A 518 -12.32 -32.79 -11.76
C ARG A 518 -12.91 -32.68 -13.17
N LEU A 519 -12.41 -31.77 -14.01
CA LEU A 519 -12.85 -31.62 -15.41
C LEU A 519 -12.60 -32.90 -16.22
N GLN A 520 -11.51 -33.60 -15.95
CA GLN A 520 -11.21 -34.90 -16.56
C GLN A 520 -12.19 -35.97 -16.09
N THR A 521 -12.50 -36.06 -14.80
CA THR A 521 -13.45 -37.00 -14.22
C THR A 521 -14.87 -36.81 -14.76
N MET A 522 -15.26 -35.55 -14.98
CA MET A 522 -16.53 -35.19 -15.60
C MET A 522 -16.56 -35.50 -17.10
N GLY A 523 -15.43 -35.84 -17.73
CA GLY A 523 -15.34 -36.11 -19.15
C GLY A 523 -15.45 -34.89 -20.07
N VAL A 524 -15.30 -33.67 -19.53
CA VAL A 524 -15.43 -32.41 -20.28
C VAL A 524 -14.09 -31.79 -20.66
N TRP A 525 -12.99 -32.38 -20.18
CA TRP A 525 -11.63 -31.82 -20.37
C TRP A 525 -11.25 -31.62 -21.84
N ASP A 526 -11.56 -32.60 -22.71
CA ASP A 526 -11.17 -32.54 -24.12
C ASP A 526 -11.89 -31.43 -24.91
N GLU A 527 -13.01 -30.95 -24.40
CA GLU A 527 -13.79 -29.86 -24.99
C GLU A 527 -13.52 -28.51 -24.25
N THR A 528 -12.64 -28.52 -23.24
CA THR A 528 -12.32 -27.33 -22.43
C THR A 528 -11.01 -26.70 -22.87
N VAL A 529 -11.04 -25.40 -23.11
CA VAL A 529 -9.87 -24.54 -23.16
C VAL A 529 -9.61 -24.02 -21.76
N LEU A 530 -8.49 -24.40 -21.17
CA LEU A 530 -8.02 -23.90 -19.89
C LEU A 530 -6.94 -22.85 -20.12
N VAL A 531 -7.13 -21.69 -19.51
CA VAL A 531 -6.15 -20.61 -19.40
C VAL A 531 -5.78 -20.43 -17.94
N VAL A 532 -4.49 -20.35 -17.64
CA VAL A 532 -3.96 -20.06 -16.29
C VAL A 532 -3.03 -18.88 -16.40
N THR A 533 -3.26 -17.85 -15.59
CA THR A 533 -2.44 -16.63 -15.56
C THR A 533 -2.31 -16.10 -14.13
N GLY A 534 -1.39 -15.19 -13.88
CA GLY A 534 -1.47 -14.29 -12.73
C GLY A 534 -2.01 -12.94 -13.19
N ASP A 535 -2.52 -12.16 -12.28
CA ASP A 535 -2.97 -10.78 -12.56
C ASP A 535 -1.80 -9.78 -12.52
N HIS A 536 -0.83 -10.01 -11.65
CA HIS A 536 0.44 -9.28 -11.55
C HIS A 536 1.47 -10.13 -10.78
N GLY A 537 2.65 -9.57 -10.56
CA GLY A 537 3.71 -10.18 -9.76
C GLY A 537 3.71 -9.69 -8.31
N GLU A 538 4.78 -10.02 -7.57
CA GLU A 538 4.94 -9.73 -6.15
C GLU A 538 6.40 -9.50 -5.79
N ALA A 539 6.73 -8.37 -5.19
CA ALA A 539 8.06 -8.10 -4.66
C ALA A 539 8.21 -8.65 -3.24
N LEU A 540 9.28 -9.35 -2.97
CA LEU A 540 9.56 -10.03 -1.70
C LEU A 540 10.91 -9.55 -1.14
N PHE A 541 11.12 -8.24 -1.09
CA PHE A 541 12.33 -7.55 -0.65
C PHE A 541 13.58 -7.78 -1.53
N GLU A 542 13.46 -8.28 -2.77
CA GLU A 542 14.61 -8.38 -3.67
C GLU A 542 15.25 -7.04 -3.99
N GLU A 543 14.41 -6.01 -4.17
CA GLU A 543 14.79 -4.63 -4.45
C GLU A 543 14.47 -3.69 -3.28
N GLY A 544 14.34 -4.26 -2.06
CA GLY A 544 13.99 -3.50 -0.86
C GLY A 544 12.50 -3.23 -0.70
N PHE A 545 11.63 -3.76 -1.58
CA PHE A 545 10.19 -3.60 -1.55
C PHE A 545 9.48 -4.89 -1.18
N LEU A 546 8.35 -4.77 -0.49
CA LEU A 546 7.42 -5.86 -0.22
C LEU A 546 6.08 -5.53 -0.87
N GLY A 547 5.47 -6.55 -1.47
CA GLY A 547 4.13 -6.40 -2.05
C GLY A 547 4.17 -5.89 -3.49
N HIS A 548 3.08 -5.29 -3.90
CA HIS A 548 2.83 -4.85 -5.26
C HIS A 548 2.16 -3.46 -5.28
N GLY A 549 2.00 -2.86 -6.46
CA GLY A 549 1.34 -1.56 -6.63
C GLY A 549 2.19 -0.34 -6.27
N HIS A 550 3.50 -0.51 -6.07
CA HIS A 550 4.36 0.56 -5.58
C HIS A 550 5.27 1.16 -6.65
N ILE A 551 5.79 0.32 -7.53
CA ILE A 551 6.69 0.71 -8.62
C ILE A 551 6.44 -0.18 -9.84
N ILE A 552 6.78 0.32 -11.01
CA ILE A 552 6.78 -0.48 -12.24
C ILE A 552 8.11 -1.20 -12.33
N ASN A 553 8.10 -2.50 -12.13
CA ASN A 553 9.25 -3.39 -12.32
C ASN A 553 8.80 -4.82 -12.62
N ASP A 554 9.72 -5.67 -13.07
CA ASP A 554 9.40 -7.06 -13.41
C ASP A 554 8.90 -7.88 -12.21
N ARG A 555 9.23 -7.50 -10.97
CA ARG A 555 8.76 -8.24 -9.78
C ARG A 555 7.29 -8.04 -9.51
N GLN A 556 6.80 -6.81 -9.76
CA GLN A 556 5.41 -6.45 -9.48
C GLN A 556 4.52 -6.53 -10.72
N ASN A 557 5.07 -6.37 -11.94
CA ASN A 557 4.27 -6.31 -13.16
C ASN A 557 4.36 -7.56 -14.04
N ALA A 558 5.44 -8.37 -13.90
CA ALA A 558 5.57 -9.55 -14.73
C ALA A 558 4.89 -10.78 -14.09
N THR A 559 4.02 -11.38 -14.84
CA THR A 559 3.34 -12.64 -14.56
C THR A 559 3.52 -13.62 -15.74
N PHE A 560 2.67 -14.59 -15.90
CA PHE A 560 2.75 -15.63 -16.92
C PHE A 560 1.37 -15.87 -17.55
N PHE A 561 1.38 -16.47 -18.71
CA PHE A 561 0.22 -17.04 -19.39
C PHE A 561 0.49 -18.51 -19.71
N ALA A 562 -0.44 -19.40 -19.43
CA ALA A 562 -0.35 -20.81 -19.83
C ALA A 562 -1.72 -21.32 -20.31
N SER A 563 -1.71 -22.22 -21.28
CA SER A 563 -2.94 -22.85 -21.77
C SER A 563 -2.71 -24.33 -22.07
N ASN A 564 -3.77 -25.13 -21.97
CA ASN A 564 -3.77 -26.53 -22.41
C ASN A 564 -3.96 -26.67 -23.95
N ARG A 565 -4.08 -25.55 -24.66
CA ARG A 565 -4.18 -25.50 -26.13
C ARG A 565 -2.96 -24.81 -26.74
N PRO A 566 -2.52 -25.21 -27.95
CA PRO A 566 -1.36 -24.61 -28.60
C PRO A 566 -1.51 -23.11 -28.78
N LEU A 567 -0.46 -22.36 -28.46
CA LEU A 567 -0.37 -20.91 -28.60
C LEU A 567 0.26 -20.57 -29.97
N ALA A 568 -0.51 -20.75 -31.05
CA ALA A 568 -0.02 -20.47 -32.39
C ALA A 568 0.03 -18.96 -32.68
N GLY A 569 1.19 -18.48 -33.15
CA GLY A 569 1.36 -17.08 -33.59
C GLY A 569 1.55 -16.06 -32.46
N VAL A 570 1.61 -16.51 -31.21
CA VAL A 570 1.85 -15.64 -30.05
C VAL A 570 3.33 -15.69 -29.67
N SER A 571 3.95 -14.54 -29.48
CA SER A 571 5.35 -14.42 -29.05
C SER A 571 5.48 -13.50 -27.84
N ALA A 572 6.36 -13.84 -26.89
CA ALA A 572 6.66 -12.97 -25.75
C ALA A 572 7.38 -11.68 -26.22
N PRO A 573 7.23 -10.56 -25.50
CA PRO A 573 6.31 -10.37 -24.37
C PRO A 573 4.86 -10.14 -24.83
N ILE A 574 3.91 -10.44 -23.96
CA ILE A 574 2.49 -10.13 -24.13
C ILE A 574 1.99 -9.36 -22.90
N SER A 575 0.89 -8.63 -23.06
CA SER A 575 0.20 -7.97 -21.95
C SER A 575 -1.10 -8.70 -21.58
N LEU A 576 -1.65 -8.42 -20.41
CA LEU A 576 -2.95 -8.97 -19.99
C LEU A 576 -4.09 -8.56 -20.94
N SER A 577 -3.97 -7.40 -21.61
CA SER A 577 -4.95 -6.93 -22.57
C SER A 577 -4.88 -7.64 -23.93
N ASP A 578 -3.88 -8.49 -24.15
CA ASP A 578 -3.71 -9.26 -25.40
C ASP A 578 -4.36 -10.65 -25.35
N TYR A 579 -4.95 -11.05 -24.23
CA TYR A 579 -5.51 -12.40 -23.96
C TYR A 579 -6.84 -12.65 -24.65
#